data_ae1d26ef758c4a2fb0aa0fa38146cffd
#
_entry.id   ae1d26ef758c4a2fb0aa0fa38146cffd
#
_cell.length_a   1.000
_cell.length_b   1.000
_cell.length_c   1.000
_cell.angle_alpha   90.00
_cell.angle_beta   90.00
_cell.angle_gamma   90.00
#
_symmetry.space_group_name_H-M   'P 1'
#
loop_
_entity.id
_entity.type
_entity.pdbx_description
1 polymer ?
#
loop_
_entity_poly.entity_id
_entity_poly.type
_entity_poly.pdbx_seq_one_letter_code
_entity_poly.pdbx_strand_id
1 'polypeptide(L)'
;MNFLNIEEGHIGDEAENYIRPMLYAAPMTVLYYCLSGLAYGLGHIKLYTTLSVIPMFIGVAITSPILIIGCRLKCLGAGISCVLSFGIPCIIYIIYFAFFDKLIRPFSNKIQLDGNCSVKMLVKDALEVIEIGASEFAALFAWIITIAVGYMCLSTLGQAMGMNSEISEIWGVISRLRTFIMAFAVGVNSGCLATSSYAQGNKDFKRYWAFQKLNYICSAVSCCTLAIFLQAIPNYLLMAFGIKEEKSLEIGSMMFRCAGAGVFIMYLELCTQTLFQSLEMTTRAFVMAAIVFFIYPGFFLIMFYSLQESLVHDPEKHVYLLMAGWSFGDITSTILATCFILFSIKGFKKVIRLWKSDGTGEDEKLLEENDSIPVESK
;
A
#
# COMPACT_ATOMS: atom_id res chain seq x y z
N MET A 1 -27.75 -1.08 2.32
CA MET A 1 -26.67 -1.21 3.31
C MET A 1 -26.61 -2.56 4.04
N ASN A 2 -27.36 -3.54 3.57
CA ASN A 2 -27.42 -4.87 4.20
C ASN A 2 -26.19 -5.78 3.97
N PHE A 3 -25.16 -5.28 3.28
CA PHE A 3 -23.98 -6.11 2.95
C PHE A 3 -23.02 -6.34 4.13
N LEU A 4 -23.10 -5.52 5.17
CA LEU A 4 -22.20 -5.59 6.33
C LEU A 4 -22.91 -5.93 7.65
N ASN A 5 -24.18 -6.36 7.64
CA ASN A 5 -24.94 -6.64 8.87
C ASN A 5 -24.82 -5.56 9.96
N ILE A 6 -24.68 -4.29 9.54
CA ILE A 6 -24.69 -3.17 10.47
C ILE A 6 -26.14 -3.03 10.93
N GLU A 7 -26.41 -3.26 12.20
CA GLU A 7 -27.70 -3.03 12.80
C GLU A 7 -28.19 -1.62 12.44
N GLU A 8 -29.42 -1.53 11.90
CA GLU A 8 -30.09 -0.26 11.65
C GLU A 8 -30.29 0.41 13.01
N GLY A 9 -29.41 1.37 13.33
CA GLY A 9 -29.41 2.05 14.60
C GLY A 9 -28.36 3.14 14.66
N HIS A 10 -28.12 3.68 15.82
CA HIS A 10 -27.22 4.78 16.13
C HIS A 10 -25.78 4.60 15.55
N ILE A 11 -25.28 3.36 15.41
CA ILE A 11 -23.95 3.05 14.84
C ILE A 11 -23.93 3.31 13.33
N GLY A 12 -24.99 2.95 12.62
CA GLY A 12 -25.11 3.20 11.17
C GLY A 12 -25.12 4.69 10.85
N ASP A 13 -25.85 5.47 11.62
CA ASP A 13 -25.94 6.94 11.47
C ASP A 13 -24.58 7.61 11.74
N GLU A 14 -23.87 7.18 12.78
CA GLU A 14 -22.53 7.72 13.09
C GLU A 14 -21.49 7.33 12.02
N ALA A 15 -21.58 6.12 11.47
CA ALA A 15 -20.72 5.70 10.35
C ALA A 15 -21.02 6.52 9.08
N GLU A 16 -22.28 6.80 8.78
CA GLU A 16 -22.68 7.65 7.66
C GLU A 16 -22.16 9.08 7.85
N ASN A 17 -22.29 9.64 9.06
CA ASN A 17 -21.76 10.96 9.40
C ASN A 17 -20.24 11.05 9.22
N TYR A 18 -19.50 9.97 9.47
CA TYR A 18 -18.06 9.92 9.22
C TYR A 18 -17.71 9.87 7.73
N ILE A 19 -18.40 9.02 6.96
CA ILE A 19 -18.06 8.75 5.55
C ILE A 19 -18.55 9.88 4.62
N ARG A 20 -19.69 10.48 4.89
CA ARG A 20 -20.34 11.48 4.03
C ARG A 20 -19.44 12.67 3.68
N PRO A 21 -18.74 13.34 4.63
CA PRO A 21 -17.81 14.42 4.32
C PRO A 21 -16.64 13.96 3.40
N MET A 22 -16.13 12.75 3.62
CA MET A 22 -15.03 12.20 2.84
C MET A 22 -15.44 11.93 1.39
N LEU A 23 -16.67 11.43 1.16
CA LEU A 23 -17.20 11.22 -0.18
C LEU A 23 -17.39 12.54 -0.94
N TYR A 24 -17.89 13.59 -0.29
CA TYR A 24 -18.03 14.91 -0.92
C TYR A 24 -16.66 15.53 -1.23
N ALA A 25 -15.64 15.26 -0.42
CA ALA A 25 -14.30 15.76 -0.64
C ALA A 25 -13.44 14.84 -1.53
N ALA A 26 -13.95 13.72 -2.01
CA ALA A 26 -13.20 12.77 -2.83
C ALA A 26 -12.52 13.43 -4.05
N PRO A 27 -13.18 14.33 -4.83
CA PRO A 27 -12.50 15.01 -5.94
C PRO A 27 -11.28 15.83 -5.49
N MET A 28 -11.37 16.48 -4.33
CA MET A 28 -10.27 17.26 -3.77
C MET A 28 -9.12 16.37 -3.30
N THR A 29 -9.43 15.21 -2.73
CA THR A 29 -8.45 14.20 -2.33
C THR A 29 -7.71 13.65 -3.54
N VAL A 30 -8.41 13.34 -4.63
CA VAL A 30 -7.79 12.91 -5.90
C VAL A 30 -6.86 13.99 -6.44
N LEU A 31 -7.31 15.24 -6.46
CA LEU A 31 -6.47 16.38 -6.90
C LEU A 31 -5.23 16.55 -6.03
N TYR A 32 -5.35 16.37 -4.71
CA TYR A 32 -4.20 16.36 -3.80
C TYR A 32 -3.17 15.30 -4.19
N TYR A 33 -3.60 14.05 -4.43
CA TYR A 33 -2.68 12.99 -4.84
C TYR A 33 -2.03 13.27 -6.19
N CYS A 34 -2.74 13.81 -7.16
CA CYS A 34 -2.18 14.21 -8.44
C CYS A 34 -1.10 15.30 -8.29
N LEU A 35 -1.38 16.34 -7.51
CA LEU A 35 -0.45 17.46 -7.30
C LEU A 35 0.75 17.03 -6.44
N SER A 36 0.55 16.16 -5.46
CA SER A 36 1.63 15.60 -4.64
C SER A 36 2.55 14.72 -5.47
N GLY A 37 1.99 13.87 -6.35
CA GLY A 37 2.75 13.07 -7.30
C GLY A 37 3.54 13.94 -8.29
N LEU A 38 2.94 15.02 -8.77
CA LEU A 38 3.62 15.99 -9.63
C LEU A 38 4.81 16.65 -8.90
N ALA A 39 4.62 17.11 -7.64
CA ALA A 39 5.68 17.68 -6.83
C ALA A 39 6.84 16.70 -6.63
N TYR A 40 6.51 15.44 -6.40
CA TYR A 40 7.46 14.35 -6.21
C TYR A 40 8.24 14.07 -7.51
N GLY A 41 7.55 13.97 -8.65
CA GLY A 41 8.15 13.74 -9.97
C GLY A 41 9.05 14.88 -10.44
N LEU A 42 8.73 16.14 -10.09
CA LEU A 42 9.56 17.31 -10.36
C LEU A 42 10.77 17.43 -9.42
N GLY A 43 10.95 16.51 -8.45
CA GLY A 43 12.05 16.56 -7.52
C GLY A 43 11.88 17.54 -6.34
N HIS A 44 10.69 18.12 -6.15
CA HIS A 44 10.36 18.97 -5.00
C HIS A 44 10.11 18.14 -3.73
N ILE A 45 11.03 17.25 -3.39
CA ILE A 45 10.88 16.26 -2.30
C ILE A 45 10.59 16.92 -0.95
N LYS A 46 11.25 18.05 -0.65
CA LYS A 46 11.02 18.79 0.61
C LYS A 46 9.58 19.31 0.71
N LEU A 47 9.06 19.88 -0.37
CA LEU A 47 7.68 20.35 -0.44
C LEU A 47 6.71 19.20 -0.27
N TYR A 48 6.92 18.10 -1.02
CA TYR A 48 6.12 16.87 -0.92
C TYR A 48 6.08 16.36 0.53
N THR A 49 7.24 16.14 1.14
CA THR A 49 7.31 15.61 2.52
C THR A 49 6.65 16.55 3.52
N THR A 50 6.89 17.84 3.41
CA THR A 50 6.31 18.83 4.33
C THR A 50 4.79 18.86 4.24
N LEU A 51 4.23 18.91 3.03
CA LEU A 51 2.78 18.97 2.82
C LEU A 51 2.06 17.63 3.00
N SER A 52 2.79 16.52 2.99
CA SER A 52 2.21 15.20 3.31
C SER A 52 2.19 14.93 4.81
N VAL A 53 3.27 15.28 5.53
CA VAL A 53 3.42 14.92 6.95
C VAL A 53 2.76 15.95 7.88
N ILE A 54 3.06 17.24 7.70
CA ILE A 54 2.62 18.27 8.67
C ILE A 54 1.10 18.41 8.73
N PRO A 55 0.35 18.55 7.61
CA PRO A 55 -1.10 18.70 7.70
C PRO A 55 -1.79 17.45 8.23
N MET A 56 -1.26 16.25 7.91
CA MET A 56 -1.81 15.01 8.42
C MET A 56 -1.60 14.89 9.94
N PHE A 57 -0.41 15.26 10.43
CA PHE A 57 -0.15 15.30 11.87
C PHE A 57 -1.04 16.33 12.59
N ILE A 58 -1.18 17.54 12.04
CA ILE A 58 -2.06 18.58 12.59
C ILE A 58 -3.52 18.11 12.56
N GLY A 59 -3.96 17.45 11.49
CA GLY A 59 -5.29 16.89 11.36
C GLY A 59 -5.60 15.89 12.48
N VAL A 60 -4.74 14.91 12.67
CA VAL A 60 -4.93 13.85 13.68
C VAL A 60 -4.72 14.36 15.09
N ALA A 61 -3.64 15.10 15.36
CA ALA A 61 -3.26 15.45 16.73
C ALA A 61 -3.99 16.71 17.28
N ILE A 62 -4.41 17.61 16.41
CA ILE A 62 -4.99 18.89 16.81
C ILE A 62 -6.43 19.01 16.33
N THR A 63 -6.66 18.90 15.02
CA THR A 63 -7.99 19.18 14.44
C THR A 63 -9.02 18.13 14.85
N SER A 64 -8.68 16.83 14.85
CA SER A 64 -9.61 15.78 15.28
C SER A 64 -10.06 15.95 16.73
N PRO A 65 -9.19 16.11 17.74
CA PRO A 65 -9.62 16.32 19.11
C PRO A 65 -10.46 17.59 19.29
N ILE A 66 -10.12 18.69 18.62
CA ILE A 66 -10.91 19.92 18.69
C ILE A 66 -12.33 19.71 18.14
N LEU A 67 -12.47 19.09 16.99
CA LEU A 67 -13.77 18.86 16.36
C LEU A 67 -14.59 17.80 17.09
N ILE A 68 -13.96 16.74 17.57
CA ILE A 68 -14.66 15.64 18.25
C ILE A 68 -15.08 16.06 19.66
N ILE A 69 -14.14 16.58 20.45
CA ILE A 69 -14.34 16.88 21.88
C ILE A 69 -14.81 18.32 22.05
N GLY A 70 -14.13 19.29 21.45
CA GLY A 70 -14.44 20.73 21.62
C GLY A 70 -15.77 21.11 20.98
N CYS A 71 -15.97 20.76 19.71
CA CYS A 71 -17.19 21.06 18.99
C CYS A 71 -18.30 19.98 19.17
N ARG A 72 -18.00 18.86 19.85
CA ARG A 72 -18.90 17.73 20.08
C ARG A 72 -19.52 17.13 18.80
N LEU A 73 -18.79 17.20 17.69
CA LEU A 73 -19.24 16.70 16.38
C LEU A 73 -19.09 15.17 16.23
N LYS A 74 -18.56 14.47 17.25
CA LYS A 74 -18.37 13.01 17.24
C LYS A 74 -17.71 12.51 15.93
N CYS A 75 -18.32 11.49 15.28
CA CYS A 75 -17.82 10.89 14.04
C CYS A 75 -17.78 11.88 12.86
N LEU A 76 -18.71 12.81 12.77
CA LEU A 76 -18.70 13.89 11.77
C LEU A 76 -17.44 14.75 11.89
N GLY A 77 -17.01 15.08 13.14
CA GLY A 77 -15.79 15.84 13.39
C GLY A 77 -14.54 15.13 12.90
N ALA A 78 -14.47 13.80 13.07
CA ALA A 78 -13.39 12.99 12.54
C ALA A 78 -13.34 13.00 11.01
N GLY A 79 -14.50 12.85 10.35
CA GLY A 79 -14.62 12.93 8.89
C GLY A 79 -14.17 14.29 8.33
N ILE A 80 -14.60 15.40 8.95
CA ILE A 80 -14.19 16.75 8.55
C ILE A 80 -12.69 16.95 8.76
N SER A 81 -12.11 16.44 9.85
CA SER A 81 -10.69 16.51 10.10
C SER A 81 -9.87 15.83 9.00
N CYS A 82 -10.30 14.65 8.55
CA CYS A 82 -9.67 13.97 7.42
C CYS A 82 -9.73 14.83 6.14
N VAL A 83 -10.88 15.44 5.84
CA VAL A 83 -11.04 16.32 4.68
C VAL A 83 -10.09 17.52 4.75
N LEU A 84 -9.94 18.15 5.90
CA LEU A 84 -9.03 19.28 6.09
C LEU A 84 -7.56 18.87 5.93
N SER A 85 -7.21 17.66 6.36
CA SER A 85 -5.84 17.11 6.25
C SER A 85 -5.38 16.95 4.79
N PHE A 86 -6.30 16.70 3.86
CA PHE A 86 -6.00 16.66 2.42
C PHE A 86 -6.30 17.98 1.72
N GLY A 87 -7.32 18.70 2.16
CA GLY A 87 -7.78 19.92 1.55
C GLY A 87 -6.81 21.08 1.67
N ILE A 88 -6.27 21.29 2.86
CA ILE A 88 -5.31 22.41 3.10
C ILE A 88 -4.05 22.23 2.25
N PRO A 89 -3.36 21.05 2.25
CA PRO A 89 -2.21 20.86 1.38
C PRO A 89 -2.56 20.95 -0.11
N CYS A 90 -3.74 20.51 -0.52
CA CYS A 90 -4.19 20.63 -1.92
C CYS A 90 -4.21 22.10 -2.36
N ILE A 91 -4.79 23.00 -1.54
CA ILE A 91 -4.82 24.44 -1.81
C ILE A 91 -3.39 25.00 -1.85
N ILE A 92 -2.53 24.59 -0.93
CA ILE A 92 -1.13 25.05 -0.90
C ILE A 92 -0.38 24.61 -2.17
N TYR A 93 -0.59 23.37 -2.64
CA TYR A 93 0.00 22.91 -3.91
C TYR A 93 -0.49 23.73 -5.10
N ILE A 94 -1.79 24.02 -5.18
CA ILE A 94 -2.35 24.84 -6.26
C ILE A 94 -1.69 26.23 -6.24
N ILE A 95 -1.58 26.86 -5.08
CA ILE A 95 -0.94 28.16 -4.93
C ILE A 95 0.55 28.09 -5.32
N TYR A 96 1.26 27.06 -4.86
CA TYR A 96 2.67 26.89 -5.18
C TYR A 96 2.91 26.75 -6.68
N PHE A 97 2.20 25.83 -7.34
CA PHE A 97 2.36 25.61 -8.78
C PHE A 97 1.84 26.76 -9.65
N ALA A 98 0.85 27.50 -9.17
CA ALA A 98 0.35 28.66 -9.90
C ALA A 98 1.28 29.88 -9.80
N PHE A 99 1.84 30.15 -8.62
CA PHE A 99 2.56 31.41 -8.36
C PHE A 99 4.08 31.25 -8.34
N PHE A 100 4.61 30.19 -7.74
CA PHE A 100 6.05 30.01 -7.56
C PHE A 100 6.69 29.26 -8.72
N ASP A 101 6.15 28.12 -9.10
CA ASP A 101 6.74 27.29 -10.17
C ASP A 101 6.26 27.68 -11.56
N LYS A 102 5.19 28.48 -11.64
CA LYS A 102 4.56 28.95 -12.89
C LYS A 102 4.15 27.81 -13.83
N LEU A 103 4.07 26.59 -13.31
CA LEU A 103 3.81 25.39 -14.09
C LEU A 103 2.35 25.30 -14.56
N ILE A 104 1.41 25.71 -13.69
CA ILE A 104 -0.04 25.67 -13.94
C ILE A 104 -0.55 27.01 -14.56
N ARG A 105 0.33 27.91 -14.93
CA ARG A 105 -0.12 29.12 -15.64
C ARG A 105 -0.64 28.74 -17.02
N PRO A 106 -1.96 28.81 -17.25
CA PRO A 106 -2.56 28.43 -18.54
C PRO A 106 -2.07 29.29 -19.71
N PHE A 107 -1.29 30.34 -19.43
CA PHE A 107 -0.76 31.31 -20.39
C PHE A 107 0.76 31.46 -20.29
N SER A 108 1.47 30.53 -19.65
CA SER A 108 2.93 30.56 -19.67
C SER A 108 3.42 30.12 -21.03
N ASN A 109 4.05 31.01 -21.79
CA ASN A 109 4.71 30.73 -23.07
C ASN A 109 5.84 29.66 -22.96
N LYS A 110 6.08 29.08 -21.77
CA LYS A 110 7.02 27.97 -21.53
C LYS A 110 6.44 26.60 -21.82
N ILE A 111 5.13 26.43 -21.76
CA ILE A 111 4.45 25.27 -22.33
C ILE A 111 4.05 25.70 -23.76
N GLN A 112 5.02 25.91 -24.62
CA GLN A 112 4.78 25.70 -26.04
C GLN A 112 4.50 24.21 -26.15
N LEU A 113 3.22 23.84 -26.14
CA LEU A 113 2.76 22.67 -26.84
C LEU A 113 3.29 22.85 -28.26
N ASP A 114 4.40 22.19 -28.56
CA ASP A 114 4.87 22.10 -29.95
C ASP A 114 3.63 21.78 -30.77
N GLY A 115 3.36 22.60 -31.79
CA GLY A 115 2.13 22.51 -32.56
C GLY A 115 1.88 21.16 -33.25
N ASN A 116 2.75 20.19 -33.00
CA ASN A 116 2.69 18.78 -33.36
C ASN A 116 2.20 17.85 -32.23
N CYS A 117 1.73 18.38 -31.08
CA CYS A 117 1.16 17.51 -30.05
C CYS A 117 -0.14 16.90 -30.54
N SER A 118 -0.02 15.76 -31.23
CA SER A 118 -1.14 14.98 -31.70
C SER A 118 -1.94 14.46 -30.50
N VAL A 119 -3.26 14.59 -30.54
CA VAL A 119 -4.18 13.98 -29.55
C VAL A 119 -3.84 12.50 -29.32
N LYS A 120 -3.37 11.81 -30.35
CA LYS A 120 -2.92 10.42 -30.29
C LYS A 120 -1.70 10.22 -29.35
N MET A 121 -0.77 11.18 -29.32
CA MET A 121 0.40 11.15 -28.44
C MET A 121 -0.03 11.37 -26.98
N LEU A 122 -0.89 12.36 -26.74
CA LEU A 122 -1.45 12.64 -25.41
C LEU A 122 -2.23 11.44 -24.85
N VAL A 123 -3.02 10.77 -25.68
CA VAL A 123 -3.77 9.56 -25.29
C VAL A 123 -2.80 8.41 -24.96
N LYS A 124 -1.72 8.24 -25.73
CA LYS A 124 -0.71 7.23 -25.47
C LYS A 124 -0.03 7.47 -24.12
N ASP A 125 0.42 8.69 -23.87
CA ASP A 125 1.08 9.06 -22.60
C ASP A 125 0.12 8.87 -21.42
N ALA A 126 -1.16 9.24 -21.58
CA ALA A 126 -2.19 9.00 -20.56
C ALA A 126 -2.40 7.51 -20.28
N LEU A 127 -2.39 6.66 -21.32
CA LEU A 127 -2.53 5.21 -21.15
C LEU A 127 -1.32 4.61 -20.41
N GLU A 128 -0.10 5.08 -20.67
CA GLU A 128 1.10 4.65 -19.96
C GLU A 128 1.01 5.02 -18.46
N VAL A 129 0.54 6.21 -18.14
CA VAL A 129 0.30 6.64 -16.74
C VAL A 129 -0.75 5.76 -16.06
N ILE A 130 -1.86 5.46 -16.76
CA ILE A 130 -2.93 4.59 -16.26
C ILE A 130 -2.40 3.16 -16.04
N GLU A 131 -1.58 2.63 -16.93
CA GLU A 131 -1.00 1.28 -16.80
C GLU A 131 -0.13 1.16 -15.55
N ILE A 132 0.72 2.15 -15.27
CA ILE A 132 1.54 2.18 -14.05
C ILE A 132 0.65 2.31 -12.81
N GLY A 133 -0.32 3.21 -12.83
CA GLY A 133 -1.26 3.44 -11.72
C GLY A 133 -2.18 2.25 -11.43
N ALA A 134 -2.52 1.46 -12.47
CA ALA A 134 -3.38 0.30 -12.33
C ALA A 134 -2.77 -0.78 -11.44
N SER A 135 -1.45 -0.94 -11.43
CA SER A 135 -0.77 -1.90 -10.56
C SER A 135 -0.89 -1.52 -9.08
N GLU A 136 -0.77 -0.23 -8.77
CA GLU A 136 -0.92 0.30 -7.41
C GLU A 136 -2.37 0.25 -6.95
N PHE A 137 -3.30 0.63 -7.84
CA PHE A 137 -4.73 0.51 -7.58
C PHE A 137 -5.13 -0.95 -7.27
N ALA A 138 -4.65 -1.92 -8.05
CA ALA A 138 -4.93 -3.32 -7.84
C ALA A 138 -4.42 -3.81 -6.47
N ALA A 139 -3.22 -3.39 -6.06
CA ALA A 139 -2.64 -3.73 -4.76
C ALA A 139 -3.44 -3.15 -3.59
N LEU A 140 -3.82 -1.86 -3.66
CA LEU A 140 -4.64 -1.21 -2.63
C LEU A 140 -6.05 -1.81 -2.56
N PHE A 141 -6.66 -2.09 -3.70
CA PHE A 141 -7.98 -2.70 -3.77
C PHE A 141 -7.98 -4.13 -3.22
N ALA A 142 -6.91 -4.90 -3.49
CA ALA A 142 -6.68 -6.21 -2.89
C ALA A 142 -6.67 -6.14 -1.36
N TRP A 143 -6.00 -5.15 -0.79
CA TRP A 143 -5.94 -4.93 0.64
C TRP A 143 -7.32 -4.65 1.25
N ILE A 144 -8.11 -3.78 0.62
CA ILE A 144 -9.47 -3.45 1.07
C ILE A 144 -10.37 -4.69 1.06
N ILE A 145 -10.35 -5.45 -0.03
CA ILE A 145 -11.14 -6.70 -0.14
C ILE A 145 -10.69 -7.73 0.90
N THR A 146 -9.40 -7.86 1.14
CA THR A 146 -8.86 -8.77 2.16
C THR A 146 -9.43 -8.45 3.55
N ILE A 147 -9.44 -7.17 3.93
CA ILE A 147 -10.02 -6.73 5.21
C ILE A 147 -11.52 -7.02 5.26
N ALA A 148 -12.25 -6.73 4.19
CA ALA A 148 -13.68 -6.95 4.12
C ALA A 148 -14.05 -8.44 4.20
N VAL A 149 -13.38 -9.29 3.43
CA VAL A 149 -13.61 -10.75 3.45
C VAL A 149 -13.25 -11.34 4.81
N GLY A 150 -12.10 -10.94 5.37
CA GLY A 150 -11.69 -11.36 6.71
C GLY A 150 -12.71 -10.98 7.78
N TYR A 151 -13.24 -9.76 7.72
CA TYR A 151 -14.30 -9.30 8.62
C TYR A 151 -15.58 -10.15 8.47
N MET A 152 -16.03 -10.41 7.25
CA MET A 152 -17.23 -11.23 6.99
C MET A 152 -17.09 -12.64 7.56
N CYS A 153 -15.95 -13.29 7.32
CA CYS A 153 -15.68 -14.64 7.82
C CYS A 153 -15.63 -14.64 9.36
N LEU A 154 -14.94 -13.68 9.97
CA LEU A 154 -14.82 -13.58 11.43
C LEU A 154 -16.13 -13.22 12.11
N SER A 155 -16.93 -12.33 11.53
CA SER A 155 -18.25 -11.98 12.04
C SER A 155 -19.18 -13.21 12.09
N THR A 156 -19.15 -14.06 11.05
CA THR A 156 -19.92 -15.31 11.03
C THR A 156 -19.49 -16.27 12.14
N LEU A 157 -18.18 -16.41 12.38
CA LEU A 157 -17.63 -17.23 13.47
C LEU A 157 -17.96 -16.61 14.84
N GLY A 158 -17.87 -15.31 14.98
CA GLY A 158 -18.21 -14.57 16.19
C GLY A 158 -19.68 -14.73 16.56
N GLN A 159 -20.58 -14.73 15.57
CA GLN A 159 -22.00 -15.02 15.81
C GLN A 159 -22.22 -16.45 16.34
N ALA A 160 -21.50 -17.43 15.75
CA ALA A 160 -21.58 -18.81 16.22
C ALA A 160 -21.07 -19.00 17.67
N MET A 161 -20.12 -18.17 18.10
CA MET A 161 -19.56 -18.14 19.46
C MET A 161 -20.37 -17.28 20.45
N GLY A 162 -21.32 -16.49 19.97
CA GLY A 162 -22.01 -15.47 20.78
C GLY A 162 -21.14 -14.29 21.20
N MET A 163 -19.99 -14.07 20.51
CA MET A 163 -18.98 -13.04 20.80
C MET A 163 -18.69 -12.17 19.55
N ASN A 164 -19.72 -11.84 18.78
CA ASN A 164 -19.54 -11.13 17.51
C ASN A 164 -18.95 -9.73 17.67
N SER A 165 -19.38 -8.96 18.68
CA SER A 165 -18.88 -7.62 18.96
C SER A 165 -17.40 -7.65 19.32
N GLU A 166 -17.01 -8.55 20.21
CA GLU A 166 -15.65 -8.68 20.73
C GLU A 166 -14.68 -9.12 19.64
N ILE A 167 -15.04 -10.12 18.84
CA ILE A 167 -14.21 -10.60 17.71
C ILE A 167 -14.07 -9.52 16.64
N SER A 168 -15.13 -8.75 16.38
CA SER A 168 -15.10 -7.64 15.42
C SER A 168 -14.19 -6.50 15.91
N GLU A 169 -14.20 -6.18 17.20
CA GLU A 169 -13.28 -5.21 17.80
C GLU A 169 -11.83 -5.69 17.72
N ILE A 170 -11.56 -6.94 18.10
CA ILE A 170 -10.23 -7.56 18.01
C ILE A 170 -9.70 -7.50 16.58
N TRP A 171 -10.52 -7.87 15.59
CA TRP A 171 -10.17 -7.77 14.17
C TRP A 171 -9.82 -6.33 13.78
N GLY A 172 -10.61 -5.35 14.23
CA GLY A 172 -10.36 -3.94 13.98
C GLY A 172 -9.01 -3.47 14.53
N VAL A 173 -8.61 -3.95 15.71
CA VAL A 173 -7.29 -3.64 16.31
C VAL A 173 -6.16 -4.31 15.52
N ILE A 174 -6.29 -5.60 15.23
CA ILE A 174 -5.25 -6.38 14.52
C ILE A 174 -5.00 -5.79 13.12
N SER A 175 -6.07 -5.49 12.37
CA SER A 175 -5.95 -4.93 11.03
C SER A 175 -5.28 -3.55 11.02
N ARG A 176 -5.58 -2.69 12.02
CA ARG A 176 -4.92 -1.38 12.18
C ARG A 176 -3.46 -1.50 12.51
N LEU A 177 -3.08 -2.39 13.44
CA LEU A 177 -1.69 -2.60 13.83
C LEU A 177 -0.87 -3.20 12.68
N ARG A 178 -1.46 -4.12 11.92
CA ARG A 178 -0.84 -4.66 10.72
C ARG A 178 -0.64 -3.58 9.65
N THR A 179 -1.66 -2.74 9.42
CA THR A 179 -1.56 -1.59 8.51
C THR A 179 -0.47 -0.61 8.96
N PHE A 180 -0.31 -0.41 10.27
CA PHE A 180 0.76 0.42 10.83
C PHE A 180 2.15 -0.11 10.48
N ILE A 181 2.41 -1.42 10.60
CA ILE A 181 3.68 -2.02 10.18
C ILE A 181 3.89 -1.84 8.68
N MET A 182 2.85 -2.11 7.89
CA MET A 182 2.89 -1.98 6.43
C MET A 182 3.19 -0.54 5.99
N ALA A 183 2.68 0.46 6.70
CA ALA A 183 2.91 1.87 6.37
C ALA A 183 4.40 2.26 6.36
N PHE A 184 5.22 1.68 7.23
CA PHE A 184 6.67 1.90 7.21
C PHE A 184 7.31 1.31 5.96
N ALA A 185 6.95 0.08 5.59
CA ALA A 185 7.45 -0.54 4.37
C ALA A 185 7.03 0.25 3.12
N VAL A 186 5.76 0.66 3.04
CA VAL A 186 5.23 1.48 1.94
C VAL A 186 5.98 2.82 1.87
N GLY A 187 6.24 3.48 3.00
CA GLY A 187 7.00 4.73 3.05
C GLY A 187 8.43 4.58 2.49
N VAL A 188 9.15 3.54 2.91
CA VAL A 188 10.50 3.23 2.39
C VAL A 188 10.45 2.92 0.89
N ASN A 189 9.49 2.10 0.46
CA ASN A 189 9.32 1.73 -0.94
C ASN A 189 8.97 2.94 -1.82
N SER A 190 8.09 3.82 -1.39
CA SER A 190 7.75 5.06 -2.11
C SER A 190 8.97 5.95 -2.28
N GLY A 191 9.79 6.12 -1.23
CA GLY A 191 11.06 6.87 -1.31
C GLY A 191 12.06 6.23 -2.28
N CYS A 192 12.15 4.90 -2.25
CA CYS A 192 13.01 4.15 -3.17
C CYS A 192 12.53 4.25 -4.62
N LEU A 193 11.24 4.19 -4.87
CA LEU A 193 10.67 4.27 -6.22
C LEU A 193 11.15 5.52 -6.94
N ALA A 194 11.04 6.72 -6.32
CA ALA A 194 11.49 7.96 -6.91
C ALA A 194 12.98 8.00 -7.16
N THR A 195 13.78 7.64 -6.15
CA THR A 195 15.24 7.70 -6.27
C THR A 195 15.77 6.68 -7.28
N SER A 196 15.16 5.52 -7.36
CA SER A 196 15.50 4.47 -8.33
C SER A 196 15.09 4.86 -9.74
N SER A 197 13.88 5.41 -9.93
CA SER A 197 13.44 5.89 -11.25
C SER A 197 14.29 7.03 -11.76
N TYR A 198 14.73 7.95 -10.88
CA TYR A 198 15.67 8.99 -11.24
C TYR A 198 17.04 8.42 -11.66
N ALA A 199 17.58 7.44 -10.92
CA ALA A 199 18.82 6.78 -11.27
C ALA A 199 18.71 5.99 -12.57
N GLN A 200 17.54 5.40 -12.85
CA GLN A 200 17.22 4.73 -14.12
C GLN A 200 17.22 5.73 -15.27
N GLY A 201 16.52 6.85 -15.14
CA GLY A 201 16.50 7.89 -16.17
C GLY A 201 17.89 8.44 -16.51
N ASN A 202 18.79 8.52 -15.52
CA ASN A 202 20.20 8.88 -15.70
C ASN A 202 21.10 7.71 -16.14
N LYS A 203 20.55 6.51 -16.31
CA LYS A 203 21.28 5.28 -16.66
C LYS A 203 22.43 4.92 -15.70
N ASP A 204 22.33 5.40 -14.44
CA ASP A 204 23.32 5.10 -13.38
C ASP A 204 22.97 3.78 -12.67
N PHE A 205 23.44 2.69 -13.24
CA PHE A 205 23.21 1.34 -12.76
C PHE A 205 23.74 1.09 -11.33
N LYS A 206 24.91 1.66 -10.98
CA LYS A 206 25.48 1.47 -9.63
C LYS A 206 24.60 2.11 -8.57
N ARG A 207 24.13 3.33 -8.84
CA ARG A 207 23.26 4.08 -7.95
C ARG A 207 21.88 3.43 -7.84
N TYR A 208 21.31 2.97 -8.96
CA TYR A 208 20.06 2.23 -8.98
C TYR A 208 20.10 1.02 -8.03
N TRP A 209 21.08 0.13 -8.18
CA TRP A 209 21.19 -1.05 -7.33
C TRP A 209 21.52 -0.74 -5.88
N ALA A 210 22.25 0.34 -5.61
CA ALA A 210 22.46 0.81 -4.23
C ALA A 210 21.14 1.19 -3.56
N PHE A 211 20.26 1.91 -4.26
CA PHE A 211 18.92 2.26 -3.75
C PHE A 211 18.04 1.02 -3.55
N GLN A 212 18.03 0.09 -4.50
CA GLN A 212 17.26 -1.14 -4.35
C GLN A 212 17.73 -1.98 -3.15
N LYS A 213 19.04 -2.18 -2.99
CA LYS A 213 19.59 -2.88 -1.81
C LYS A 213 19.18 -2.19 -0.51
N LEU A 214 19.28 -0.87 -0.45
CA LEU A 214 18.90 -0.10 0.71
C LEU A 214 17.40 -0.24 1.00
N ASN A 215 16.56 -0.27 -0.03
CA ASN A 215 15.13 -0.50 0.09
C ASN A 215 14.83 -1.83 0.80
N TYR A 216 15.40 -2.93 0.33
CA TYR A 216 15.21 -4.25 0.96
C TYR A 216 15.70 -4.27 2.41
N ILE A 217 16.87 -3.68 2.70
CA ILE A 217 17.45 -3.64 4.05
C ILE A 217 16.58 -2.78 4.97
N CYS A 218 16.23 -1.57 4.58
CA CYS A 218 15.43 -0.66 5.42
C CYS A 218 14.02 -1.21 5.67
N SER A 219 13.38 -1.77 4.64
CA SER A 219 12.06 -2.41 4.77
C SER A 219 12.13 -3.65 5.67
N ALA A 220 13.16 -4.48 5.54
CA ALA A 220 13.39 -5.63 6.41
C ALA A 220 13.57 -5.20 7.88
N VAL A 221 14.46 -4.25 8.13
CA VAL A 221 14.75 -3.78 9.49
C VAL A 221 13.50 -3.17 10.12
N SER A 222 12.79 -2.28 9.43
CA SER A 222 11.59 -1.64 9.97
C SER A 222 10.47 -2.65 10.22
N CYS A 223 10.14 -3.50 9.24
CA CYS A 223 9.10 -4.51 9.41
C CYS A 223 9.42 -5.53 10.50
N CYS A 224 10.65 -6.07 10.52
CA CYS A 224 11.03 -7.05 11.54
C CYS A 224 11.05 -6.44 12.95
N THR A 225 11.61 -5.24 13.12
CA THR A 225 11.66 -4.58 14.43
C THR A 225 10.24 -4.32 14.96
N LEU A 226 9.36 -3.75 14.12
CA LEU A 226 7.98 -3.48 14.52
C LEU A 226 7.20 -4.77 14.75
N ALA A 227 7.36 -5.78 13.90
CA ALA A 227 6.70 -7.06 14.06
C ALA A 227 7.12 -7.76 15.39
N ILE A 228 8.41 -7.78 15.72
CA ILE A 228 8.91 -8.33 16.99
C ILE A 228 8.28 -7.57 18.16
N PHE A 229 8.32 -6.24 18.12
CA PHE A 229 7.77 -5.41 19.18
C PHE A 229 6.28 -5.68 19.39
N LEU A 230 5.49 -5.67 18.32
CA LEU A 230 4.05 -5.89 18.41
C LEU A 230 3.68 -7.33 18.81
N GLN A 231 4.45 -8.32 18.37
CA GLN A 231 4.23 -9.72 18.74
C GLN A 231 4.65 -10.03 20.18
N ALA A 232 5.56 -9.25 20.78
CA ALA A 232 6.01 -9.44 22.15
C ALA A 232 4.96 -9.00 23.18
N ILE A 233 4.13 -8.01 22.86
CA ILE A 233 3.21 -7.38 23.82
C ILE A 233 1.74 -7.33 23.34
N PRO A 234 1.17 -8.40 22.75
CA PRO A 234 -0.17 -8.35 22.15
C PRO A 234 -1.26 -7.98 23.16
N ASN A 235 -1.19 -8.51 24.39
CA ASN A 235 -2.17 -8.24 25.45
C ASN A 235 -2.21 -6.75 25.84
N TYR A 236 -1.02 -6.14 26.00
CA TYR A 236 -0.96 -4.70 26.34
C TYR A 236 -1.50 -3.83 25.23
N LEU A 237 -1.28 -4.22 23.98
CA LEU A 237 -1.83 -3.51 22.83
C LEU A 237 -3.35 -3.62 22.80
N LEU A 238 -3.91 -4.82 22.96
CA LEU A 238 -5.35 -5.02 23.01
C LEU A 238 -6.01 -4.22 24.16
N MET A 239 -5.38 -4.24 25.36
CA MET A 239 -5.84 -3.42 26.48
C MET A 239 -5.79 -1.92 26.20
N ALA A 240 -4.77 -1.44 25.51
CA ALA A 240 -4.64 -0.02 25.14
C ALA A 240 -5.76 0.43 24.18
N PHE A 241 -6.30 -0.49 23.37
CA PHE A 241 -7.46 -0.24 22.51
C PHE A 241 -8.81 -0.45 23.19
N GLY A 242 -8.82 -0.78 24.49
CA GLY A 242 -10.04 -0.87 25.29
C GLY A 242 -10.57 -2.27 25.55
N ILE A 243 -9.95 -3.32 25.02
CA ILE A 243 -10.33 -4.71 25.27
C ILE A 243 -9.83 -5.11 26.65
N LYS A 244 -10.76 -5.39 27.59
CA LYS A 244 -10.44 -5.65 29.00
C LYS A 244 -10.88 -7.02 29.51
N GLU A 245 -11.79 -7.65 28.81
CA GLU A 245 -12.32 -8.96 29.18
C GLU A 245 -11.23 -10.03 29.01
N GLU A 246 -11.00 -10.85 30.05
CA GLU A 246 -9.93 -11.83 30.07
C GLU A 246 -10.02 -12.84 28.93
N LYS A 247 -11.22 -13.34 28.65
CA LYS A 247 -11.44 -14.28 27.54
C LYS A 247 -11.16 -13.64 26.19
N SER A 248 -11.59 -12.39 25.97
CA SER A 248 -11.36 -11.63 24.73
C SER A 248 -9.87 -11.31 24.55
N LEU A 249 -9.13 -11.08 25.64
CA LEU A 249 -7.68 -10.89 25.59
C LEU A 249 -6.92 -12.18 25.23
N GLU A 250 -7.34 -13.33 25.78
CA GLU A 250 -6.74 -14.63 25.44
C GLU A 250 -6.95 -14.95 23.94
N ILE A 251 -8.20 -14.91 23.49
CA ILE A 251 -8.54 -15.13 22.07
C ILE A 251 -7.83 -14.11 21.17
N GLY A 252 -7.89 -12.83 21.52
CA GLY A 252 -7.30 -11.74 20.74
C GLY A 252 -5.79 -11.83 20.63
N SER A 253 -5.10 -12.22 21.71
CA SER A 253 -3.64 -12.40 21.66
C SER A 253 -3.21 -13.53 20.73
N MET A 254 -3.96 -14.62 20.71
CA MET A 254 -3.69 -15.75 19.82
C MET A 254 -4.03 -15.39 18.37
N MET A 255 -5.16 -14.72 18.13
CA MET A 255 -5.50 -14.14 16.80
C MET A 255 -4.37 -13.25 16.28
N PHE A 256 -3.86 -12.38 17.15
CA PHE A 256 -2.77 -11.47 16.82
C PHE A 256 -1.50 -12.21 16.41
N ARG A 257 -1.12 -13.23 17.17
CA ARG A 257 0.05 -14.07 16.88
C ARG A 257 -0.09 -14.81 15.57
N CYS A 258 -1.26 -15.42 15.33
CA CYS A 258 -1.55 -16.13 14.08
C CYS A 258 -1.51 -15.21 12.86
N ALA A 259 -2.11 -14.02 12.94
CA ALA A 259 -2.11 -13.05 11.85
C ALA A 259 -0.76 -12.40 11.61
N GLY A 260 0.06 -12.28 12.65
CA GLY A 260 1.35 -11.59 12.60
C GLY A 260 2.53 -12.48 12.23
N ALA A 261 2.37 -13.80 12.15
CA ALA A 261 3.47 -14.71 11.87
C ALA A 261 4.12 -14.50 10.48
N GLY A 262 3.34 -14.08 9.47
CA GLY A 262 3.83 -13.80 8.13
C GLY A 262 4.36 -12.38 7.92
N VAL A 263 4.08 -11.44 8.82
CA VAL A 263 4.43 -10.02 8.68
C VAL A 263 5.93 -9.79 8.50
N PHE A 264 6.76 -10.67 9.07
CA PHE A 264 8.22 -10.58 8.99
C PHE A 264 8.76 -10.62 7.55
N ILE A 265 8.03 -11.18 6.61
CA ILE A 265 8.46 -11.38 5.23
C ILE A 265 7.64 -10.60 4.20
N MET A 266 6.52 -9.99 4.59
CA MET A 266 5.61 -9.30 3.66
C MET A 266 6.29 -8.12 2.92
N TYR A 267 7.35 -7.52 3.49
CA TYR A 267 8.08 -6.45 2.84
C TYR A 267 8.72 -6.88 1.51
N LEU A 268 9.02 -8.17 1.33
CA LEU A 268 9.65 -8.69 0.10
C LEU A 268 8.76 -8.51 -1.12
N GLU A 269 7.46 -8.71 -0.96
CA GLU A 269 6.46 -8.47 -2.01
C GLU A 269 6.44 -7.00 -2.42
N LEU A 270 6.34 -6.08 -1.44
CA LEU A 270 6.32 -4.64 -1.69
C LEU A 270 7.61 -4.15 -2.37
N CYS A 271 8.76 -4.61 -1.89
CA CYS A 271 10.05 -4.27 -2.51
C CYS A 271 10.15 -4.79 -3.95
N THR A 272 9.59 -5.98 -4.22
CA THR A 272 9.59 -6.56 -5.57
C THR A 272 8.67 -5.79 -6.50
N GLN A 273 7.51 -5.36 -6.03
CA GLN A 273 6.60 -4.50 -6.80
C GLN A 273 7.31 -3.19 -7.18
N THR A 274 7.94 -2.53 -6.20
CA THR A 274 8.73 -1.30 -6.43
C THR A 274 9.89 -1.51 -7.41
N LEU A 275 10.56 -2.67 -7.36
CA LEU A 275 11.61 -3.03 -8.32
C LEU A 275 11.07 -3.10 -9.74
N PHE A 276 9.91 -3.75 -9.97
CA PHE A 276 9.33 -3.84 -11.30
C PHE A 276 8.79 -2.48 -11.79
N GLN A 277 8.18 -1.70 -10.91
CA GLN A 277 7.69 -0.36 -11.25
C GLN A 277 8.85 0.56 -11.63
N SER A 278 9.94 0.58 -10.85
CA SER A 278 11.12 1.42 -11.12
C SER A 278 11.88 1.01 -12.38
N LEU A 279 11.71 -0.20 -12.90
CA LEU A 279 12.27 -0.69 -14.16
C LEU A 279 11.31 -0.57 -15.36
N GLU A 280 10.17 0.11 -15.18
CA GLU A 280 9.12 0.23 -16.21
C GLU A 280 8.58 -1.12 -16.69
N MET A 281 8.72 -2.17 -15.87
CA MET A 281 8.15 -3.49 -16.15
C MET A 281 6.70 -3.55 -15.66
N THR A 282 5.86 -2.60 -16.10
CA THR A 282 4.50 -2.34 -15.62
C THR A 282 3.61 -3.56 -15.67
N THR A 283 3.62 -4.30 -16.79
CA THR A 283 2.83 -5.52 -16.94
C THR A 283 3.16 -6.56 -15.86
N ARG A 284 4.44 -6.71 -15.47
CA ARG A 284 4.84 -7.66 -14.42
C ARG A 284 4.42 -7.19 -13.04
N ALA A 285 4.55 -5.89 -12.76
CA ALA A 285 4.06 -5.30 -11.53
C ALA A 285 2.55 -5.48 -11.40
N PHE A 286 1.79 -5.25 -12.48
CA PHE A 286 0.35 -5.44 -12.51
C PHE A 286 -0.07 -6.90 -12.31
N VAL A 287 0.57 -7.84 -13.02
CA VAL A 287 0.26 -9.27 -12.88
C VAL A 287 0.55 -9.75 -11.46
N MET A 288 1.64 -9.30 -10.85
CA MET A 288 1.95 -9.64 -9.46
C MET A 288 0.89 -9.08 -8.51
N ALA A 289 0.51 -7.83 -8.64
CA ALA A 289 -0.54 -7.22 -7.83
C ALA A 289 -1.90 -7.91 -8.03
N ALA A 290 -2.24 -8.29 -9.27
CA ALA A 290 -3.47 -9.01 -9.58
C ALA A 290 -3.50 -10.43 -8.96
N ILE A 291 -2.38 -11.14 -8.95
CA ILE A 291 -2.29 -12.45 -8.30
C ILE A 291 -2.45 -12.31 -6.78
N VAL A 292 -1.78 -11.36 -6.18
CA VAL A 292 -1.88 -11.06 -4.75
C VAL A 292 -3.31 -10.69 -4.35
N PHE A 293 -4.03 -10.00 -5.24
CA PHE A 293 -5.45 -9.70 -5.08
C PHE A 293 -6.32 -10.93 -4.79
N PHE A 294 -6.00 -12.09 -5.36
CA PHE A 294 -6.75 -13.34 -5.13
C PHE A 294 -6.20 -14.18 -3.99
N ILE A 295 -4.93 -14.03 -3.64
CA ILE A 295 -4.26 -14.86 -2.63
C ILE A 295 -4.86 -14.64 -1.25
N TYR A 296 -4.86 -13.41 -0.76
CA TYR A 296 -5.29 -13.12 0.62
C TYR A 296 -6.78 -13.43 0.87
N PRO A 297 -7.72 -12.91 0.06
CA PRO A 297 -9.12 -13.29 0.22
C PRO A 297 -9.35 -14.79 0.00
N GLY A 298 -8.60 -15.39 -0.93
CA GLY A 298 -8.67 -16.81 -1.22
C GLY A 298 -8.32 -17.67 -0.02
N PHE A 299 -7.26 -17.35 0.72
CA PHE A 299 -6.90 -18.07 1.94
C PHE A 299 -7.96 -17.92 3.04
N PHE A 300 -8.53 -16.73 3.21
CA PHE A 300 -9.63 -16.55 4.16
C PHE A 300 -10.84 -17.41 3.79
N LEU A 301 -11.23 -17.44 2.53
CA LEU A 301 -12.36 -18.24 2.07
C LEU A 301 -12.07 -19.74 2.16
N ILE A 302 -10.89 -20.20 1.71
CA ILE A 302 -10.49 -21.60 1.80
C ILE A 302 -10.49 -22.07 3.26
N MET A 303 -9.87 -21.29 4.17
CA MET A 303 -9.86 -21.62 5.59
C MET A 303 -11.26 -21.63 6.19
N PHE A 304 -12.10 -20.68 5.81
CA PHE A 304 -13.47 -20.60 6.28
C PHE A 304 -14.29 -21.82 5.83
N TYR A 305 -14.27 -22.16 4.54
CA TYR A 305 -15.09 -23.25 4.01
C TYR A 305 -14.53 -24.65 4.31
N SER A 306 -13.21 -24.83 4.30
CA SER A 306 -12.61 -26.14 4.60
C SER A 306 -12.79 -26.58 6.05
N LEU A 307 -13.05 -25.62 6.94
CA LEU A 307 -13.23 -25.85 8.36
C LEU A 307 -14.69 -25.85 8.80
N GLN A 308 -15.63 -25.65 7.88
CA GLN A 308 -17.05 -25.50 8.20
C GLN A 308 -17.64 -26.74 8.93
N GLU A 309 -17.16 -27.95 8.63
CA GLU A 309 -17.60 -29.18 9.32
C GLU A 309 -17.09 -29.25 10.77
N SER A 310 -15.92 -28.71 11.06
CA SER A 310 -15.35 -28.67 12.42
C SER A 310 -15.81 -27.48 13.26
N LEU A 311 -16.54 -26.51 12.68
CA LEU A 311 -17.16 -25.36 13.36
C LEU A 311 -18.06 -25.77 14.54
N VAL A 312 -18.64 -26.95 14.44
CA VAL A 312 -19.55 -27.48 15.48
C VAL A 312 -18.79 -27.90 16.74
N HIS A 313 -17.50 -28.26 16.64
CA HIS A 313 -16.73 -28.84 17.74
C HIS A 313 -15.83 -27.83 18.48
N ASP A 314 -15.15 -26.90 17.78
CA ASP A 314 -14.18 -25.98 18.37
C ASP A 314 -14.12 -24.64 17.61
N PRO A 315 -15.06 -23.72 17.80
CA PRO A 315 -15.10 -22.47 17.04
C PRO A 315 -13.90 -21.55 17.32
N GLU A 316 -13.28 -21.61 18.49
CA GLU A 316 -12.08 -20.82 18.81
C GLU A 316 -10.88 -21.21 17.95
N LYS A 317 -10.64 -22.50 17.72
CA LYS A 317 -9.56 -22.96 16.85
C LYS A 317 -9.78 -22.50 15.40
N HIS A 318 -11.02 -22.38 14.97
CA HIS A 318 -11.37 -21.87 13.65
C HIS A 318 -10.97 -20.40 13.48
N VAL A 319 -11.25 -19.58 14.48
CA VAL A 319 -10.84 -18.19 14.47
C VAL A 319 -9.32 -18.08 14.34
N TYR A 320 -8.55 -18.91 15.06
CA TYR A 320 -7.08 -18.91 14.98
C TYR A 320 -6.57 -19.35 13.61
N LEU A 321 -7.15 -20.42 13.05
CA LEU A 321 -6.79 -20.90 11.71
C LEU A 321 -7.16 -19.91 10.62
N LEU A 322 -8.32 -19.25 10.75
CA LEU A 322 -8.72 -18.19 9.84
C LEU A 322 -7.72 -17.03 9.86
N MET A 323 -7.27 -16.62 11.06
CA MET A 323 -6.25 -15.59 11.21
C MET A 323 -4.88 -16.01 10.66
N ALA A 324 -4.53 -17.30 10.77
CA ALA A 324 -3.34 -17.85 10.14
C ALA A 324 -3.40 -17.77 8.60
N GLY A 325 -4.59 -17.75 8.01
CA GLY A 325 -4.79 -17.53 6.57
C GLY A 325 -4.12 -16.25 6.08
N TRP A 326 -4.05 -15.21 6.89
CA TRP A 326 -3.32 -13.98 6.56
C TRP A 326 -1.81 -14.23 6.44
N SER A 327 -1.24 -14.94 7.41
CA SER A 327 0.19 -15.32 7.38
C SER A 327 0.53 -16.26 6.22
N PHE A 328 -0.36 -17.19 5.88
CA PHE A 328 -0.20 -18.03 4.68
C PHE A 328 -0.24 -17.19 3.40
N GLY A 329 -1.08 -16.16 3.35
CA GLY A 329 -1.08 -15.16 2.28
C GLY A 329 0.29 -14.48 2.14
N ASP A 330 0.89 -14.00 3.24
CA ASP A 330 2.22 -13.37 3.24
C ASP A 330 3.32 -14.32 2.73
N ILE A 331 3.30 -15.57 3.18
CA ILE A 331 4.28 -16.58 2.74
C ILE A 331 4.12 -16.85 1.25
N THR A 332 2.89 -17.04 0.78
CA THR A 332 2.60 -17.37 -0.62
C THR A 332 2.93 -16.19 -1.54
N SER A 333 2.57 -14.96 -1.17
CA SER A 333 2.89 -13.77 -1.94
C SER A 333 4.40 -13.53 -2.02
N THR A 334 5.13 -13.79 -0.93
CA THR A 334 6.60 -13.72 -0.89
C THR A 334 7.26 -14.76 -1.80
N ILE A 335 6.77 -16.00 -1.79
CA ILE A 335 7.26 -17.06 -2.69
C ILE A 335 7.03 -16.64 -4.14
N LEU A 336 5.85 -16.16 -4.47
CA LEU A 336 5.52 -15.68 -5.81
C LEU A 336 6.40 -14.50 -6.22
N ALA A 337 6.59 -13.50 -5.36
CA ALA A 337 7.47 -12.38 -5.62
C ALA A 337 8.90 -12.85 -5.94
N THR A 338 9.41 -13.81 -5.18
CA THR A 338 10.72 -14.43 -5.43
C THR A 338 10.77 -15.16 -6.77
N CYS A 339 9.74 -15.95 -7.09
CA CYS A 339 9.63 -16.60 -8.40
C CYS A 339 9.59 -15.59 -9.55
N PHE A 340 8.83 -14.49 -9.41
CA PHE A 340 8.78 -13.44 -10.42
C PHE A 340 10.14 -12.78 -10.65
N ILE A 341 10.92 -12.54 -9.58
CA ILE A 341 12.31 -12.06 -9.71
C ILE A 341 13.14 -13.05 -10.52
N LEU A 342 13.11 -14.35 -10.18
CA LEU A 342 13.87 -15.38 -10.85
C LEU A 342 13.51 -15.50 -12.34
N PHE A 343 12.23 -15.50 -12.68
CA PHE A 343 11.78 -15.52 -14.07
C PHE A 343 12.13 -14.22 -14.83
N SER A 344 12.32 -13.13 -14.10
CA SER A 344 12.63 -11.82 -14.69
C SER A 344 14.12 -11.57 -14.89
N ILE A 345 15.01 -12.45 -14.45
CA ILE A 345 16.48 -12.29 -14.54
C ILE A 345 16.94 -12.00 -15.98
N LYS A 346 16.37 -12.70 -16.97
CA LYS A 346 16.70 -12.45 -18.38
C LYS A 346 16.27 -11.04 -18.82
N GLY A 347 15.11 -10.57 -18.36
CA GLY A 347 14.64 -9.20 -18.61
C GLY A 347 15.54 -8.15 -17.96
N PHE A 348 15.95 -8.36 -16.71
CA PHE A 348 16.88 -7.48 -16.02
C PHE A 348 18.23 -7.39 -16.75
N LYS A 349 18.78 -8.53 -17.17
CA LYS A 349 20.02 -8.55 -17.96
C LYS A 349 19.89 -7.76 -19.28
N LYS A 350 18.72 -7.83 -19.94
CA LYS A 350 18.45 -7.04 -21.15
C LYS A 350 18.44 -5.55 -20.86
N VAL A 351 17.72 -5.10 -19.81
CA VAL A 351 17.69 -3.69 -19.40
C VAL A 351 19.08 -3.19 -19.03
N ILE A 352 19.85 -3.97 -18.28
CA ILE A 352 21.22 -3.64 -17.89
C ILE A 352 22.13 -3.49 -19.12
N ARG A 353 21.98 -4.35 -20.13
CA ARG A 353 22.75 -4.25 -21.37
C ARG A 353 22.41 -2.95 -22.13
N LEU A 354 21.13 -2.61 -22.24
CA LEU A 354 20.70 -1.37 -22.88
C LEU A 354 21.28 -0.13 -22.17
N TRP A 355 21.32 -0.12 -20.83
CA TRP A 355 21.92 0.99 -20.08
C TRP A 355 23.42 1.11 -20.29
N LYS A 356 24.12 0.00 -20.53
CA LYS A 356 25.54 0.01 -20.83
C LYS A 356 25.83 0.46 -22.26
N SER A 357 25.02 0.05 -23.24
CA SER A 357 25.22 0.39 -24.64
C SER A 357 24.99 1.87 -24.94
N ASP A 358 24.05 2.51 -24.22
CA ASP A 358 23.78 3.94 -24.41
C ASP A 358 24.81 4.87 -23.69
N GLY A 359 25.61 4.32 -22.78
CA GLY A 359 26.55 5.08 -21.95
C GLY A 359 27.94 5.32 -22.54
N THR A 360 28.34 4.56 -23.53
CA THR A 360 29.70 4.67 -24.14
C THR A 360 29.65 4.19 -25.59
N GLY A 361 29.92 5.09 -26.51
CA GLY A 361 30.13 4.71 -27.92
C GLY A 361 31.39 3.84 -28.15
N GLU A 362 32.07 3.43 -27.07
CA GLU A 362 33.18 2.45 -27.09
C GLU A 362 32.74 1.00 -26.81
N ASP A 363 31.56 0.79 -26.24
CA ASP A 363 31.08 -0.55 -25.83
C ASP A 363 30.37 -1.33 -26.94
N GLU A 364 30.10 -0.72 -28.10
CA GLU A 364 29.59 -1.45 -29.27
C GLU A 364 30.55 -2.56 -29.73
N LYS A 365 31.88 -2.33 -29.59
CA LYS A 365 32.91 -3.32 -29.92
C LYS A 365 33.00 -4.50 -28.95
N LEU A 366 32.64 -4.28 -27.66
CA LEU A 366 32.64 -5.35 -26.65
C LEU A 366 31.39 -6.23 -26.72
N LEU A 367 30.30 -5.75 -27.33
CA LEU A 367 29.07 -6.53 -27.52
C LEU A 367 29.20 -7.48 -28.72
N GLU A 368 29.90 -7.11 -29.78
CA GLU A 368 30.19 -7.99 -30.94
C GLU A 368 31.16 -9.13 -30.57
N GLU A 369 32.06 -8.88 -29.64
CA GLU A 369 33.07 -9.89 -29.23
C GLU A 369 32.45 -10.98 -28.30
N ASN A 370 31.40 -10.67 -27.54
CA ASN A 370 30.73 -11.63 -26.65
C ASN A 370 29.58 -12.42 -27.31
N ASP A 371 29.05 -11.98 -28.44
CA ASP A 371 28.08 -12.78 -29.22
C ASP A 371 28.74 -13.88 -30.05
N SER A 372 30.09 -13.88 -30.13
CA SER A 372 30.88 -14.92 -30.84
C SER A 372 31.23 -16.12 -29.97
N ILE A 373 30.81 -16.18 -28.70
CA ILE A 373 31.02 -17.38 -27.87
C ILE A 373 29.93 -18.39 -28.20
N PRO A 374 30.21 -19.52 -28.83
CA PRO A 374 29.20 -20.55 -29.11
C PRO A 374 28.70 -21.11 -27.79
N VAL A 375 27.41 -21.12 -27.63
CA VAL A 375 26.72 -21.84 -26.53
C VAL A 375 26.97 -23.33 -26.79
N GLU A 376 28.00 -23.90 -26.16
CA GLU A 376 28.14 -25.34 -26.09
C GLU A 376 26.92 -25.93 -25.37
N SER A 377 26.16 -26.69 -26.13
CA SER A 377 25.13 -27.57 -25.67
C SER A 377 25.72 -28.65 -24.74
N LYS A 378 25.32 -28.62 -23.49
CA LYS A 378 25.27 -29.80 -22.62
C LYS A 378 24.00 -29.79 -21.80
#